data_c402e54e841404883b63190dc095358a
#
_entry.id   c402e54e841404883b63190dc095358a
#
_cell.length_a   1.000
_cell.length_b   1.000
_cell.length_c   1.000
_cell.angle_alpha   90.00
_cell.angle_beta   90.00
_cell.angle_gamma   90.00
#
_symmetry.space_group_name_H-M   'P 1'
#
loop_
_entity.id
_entity.type
_entity.pdbx_description
1 polymer ?
#
loop_
_entity_poly.entity_id
_entity_poly.type
_entity_poly.pdbx_seq_one_letter_code
_entity_poly.pdbx_strand_id
1 'polypeptide(L)'
;MEAFNKKLILEDGSEYLGYSFGADKEAVCEIVFNTSMAGYQEIISDPSYTDQAIVMSYPLIGNYGITDEDFESKMLNLGALIVREVNDYPSNFRFTRTLSELMEESDVPGVYGIDTRKLVRTIRDKGSMKVLITDISVSTEEGLEKLKATELRRDQVKRCSCRKRWYSRTSNHKYNVVAIDCGMKMNIVRELNAHGCNVTVVPYNTEASEIIAMNPDGVFVSNGPGDPEDVPEVIETLKALKDKLPLFGICLGHQLIALSYGAKTYKLKFGHRGGNHPVKDLATGKIEITSQNHSYAVDEESLKGTGLKVSHINLLDGTVEGLSSEDGRVFSVQYHPESAPGPQDSKYLFDRFISNLS
;
A
#
# COMPACT_ATOMS: atom_id res chain seq x y z
N MET A 1 23.95 17.01 -24.96
CA MET A 1 23.29 16.36 -23.79
C MET A 1 22.79 17.47 -22.90
N GLU A 2 21.56 17.42 -22.52
CA GLU A 2 20.98 18.35 -21.56
C GLU A 2 21.70 18.19 -20.19
N ALA A 3 21.91 19.29 -19.45
CA ALA A 3 22.54 19.20 -18.14
C ALA A 3 21.51 18.68 -17.10
N PHE A 4 21.94 17.88 -16.14
CA PHE A 4 21.06 17.49 -15.04
C PHE A 4 20.51 18.72 -14.32
N ASN A 5 19.25 18.68 -13.94
CA ASN A 5 18.57 19.79 -13.24
C ASN A 5 17.96 19.40 -11.88
N LYS A 6 17.89 18.10 -11.58
CA LYS A 6 17.41 17.59 -10.29
C LYS A 6 18.41 16.61 -9.69
N LYS A 7 18.32 16.45 -8.38
CA LYS A 7 19.06 15.42 -7.66
C LYS A 7 18.29 14.85 -6.48
N LEU A 8 18.68 13.67 -6.09
CA LEU A 8 18.29 13.01 -4.85
C LEU A 8 19.44 13.10 -3.88
N ILE A 9 19.16 13.50 -2.64
CA ILE A 9 20.12 13.43 -1.53
C ILE A 9 19.49 12.50 -0.50
N LEU A 10 20.16 11.36 -0.22
CA LEU A 10 19.72 10.39 0.76
C LEU A 10 20.26 10.76 2.14
N GLU A 11 19.59 10.29 3.18
CA GLU A 11 19.96 10.51 4.59
C GLU A 11 21.38 10.02 4.93
N ASP A 12 21.91 9.06 4.15
CA ASP A 12 23.29 8.56 4.27
C ASP A 12 24.34 9.40 3.55
N GLY A 13 23.94 10.53 2.93
CA GLY A 13 24.80 11.42 2.16
C GLY A 13 25.01 11.00 0.70
N SER A 14 24.42 9.90 0.25
CA SER A 14 24.52 9.49 -1.17
C SER A 14 23.73 10.44 -2.07
N GLU A 15 24.31 10.82 -3.21
CA GLU A 15 23.67 11.64 -4.24
C GLU A 15 23.43 10.87 -5.53
N TYR A 16 22.32 11.21 -6.19
CA TYR A 16 21.96 10.70 -7.52
C TYR A 16 21.46 11.87 -8.37
N LEU A 17 22.10 12.10 -9.52
CA LEU A 17 21.76 13.18 -10.44
C LEU A 17 20.76 12.68 -11.49
N GLY A 18 19.80 13.53 -11.87
CA GLY A 18 18.78 13.20 -12.84
C GLY A 18 18.11 14.43 -13.45
N TYR A 19 17.00 14.19 -14.11
CA TYR A 19 16.17 15.19 -14.77
C TYR A 19 14.78 15.21 -14.14
N SER A 20 14.16 16.38 -14.04
CA SER A 20 12.79 16.52 -13.55
C SER A 20 11.75 16.07 -14.56
N PHE A 21 10.64 15.51 -14.08
CA PHE A 21 9.36 15.39 -14.77
C PHE A 21 8.20 15.51 -13.74
N GLY A 22 6.97 15.75 -14.23
CA GLY A 22 5.87 16.08 -13.33
C GLY A 22 6.06 17.44 -12.65
N ALA A 23 5.62 17.59 -11.40
CA ALA A 23 5.65 18.87 -10.70
C ALA A 23 7.08 19.34 -10.36
N ASP A 24 7.37 20.59 -10.66
CA ASP A 24 8.66 21.20 -10.32
C ASP A 24 8.67 21.72 -8.87
N LYS A 25 8.88 20.80 -7.94
CA LYS A 25 8.98 21.14 -6.50
C LYS A 25 10.01 20.30 -5.78
N GLU A 26 10.37 20.76 -4.59
CA GLU A 26 11.17 20.03 -3.62
C GLU A 26 10.28 19.11 -2.77
N ALA A 27 10.75 17.93 -2.41
CA ALA A 27 10.04 17.01 -1.53
C ALA A 27 10.99 16.23 -0.61
N VAL A 28 10.59 16.05 0.64
CA VAL A 28 11.23 15.12 1.60
C VAL A 28 10.28 13.95 1.83
N CYS A 29 10.76 12.74 1.58
CA CYS A 29 9.96 11.51 1.63
C CYS A 29 10.75 10.37 2.29
N GLU A 30 10.05 9.29 2.67
CA GLU A 30 10.69 8.00 2.86
C GLU A 30 10.89 7.33 1.49
N ILE A 31 12.14 6.95 1.16
CA ILE A 31 12.43 6.28 -0.12
C ILE A 31 12.18 4.77 0.00
N VAL A 32 11.44 4.24 -0.97
CA VAL A 32 11.13 2.83 -1.11
C VAL A 32 11.31 2.40 -2.56
N PHE A 33 11.32 1.10 -2.85
CA PHE A 33 11.39 0.64 -4.24
C PHE A 33 10.29 -0.37 -4.54
N ASN A 34 9.92 -0.49 -5.81
CA ASN A 34 9.01 -1.53 -6.30
C ASN A 34 9.67 -2.30 -7.44
N THR A 35 9.51 -3.64 -7.42
CA THR A 35 10.12 -4.56 -8.39
C THR A 35 9.15 -5.06 -9.45
N SER A 36 7.91 -4.60 -9.46
CA SER A 36 6.92 -4.97 -10.48
C SER A 36 7.37 -4.54 -11.88
N MET A 37 7.10 -5.40 -12.86
CA MET A 37 7.47 -5.16 -14.26
C MET A 37 6.37 -4.42 -15.04
N ALA A 38 5.16 -4.32 -14.49
CA ALA A 38 3.99 -3.68 -15.08
C ALA A 38 3.10 -3.08 -13.98
N GLY A 39 2.09 -2.29 -14.37
CA GLY A 39 1.12 -1.73 -13.42
C GLY A 39 1.62 -0.49 -12.70
N TYR A 40 2.44 0.35 -13.35
CA TYR A 40 2.92 1.56 -12.70
C TYR A 40 1.79 2.52 -12.32
N GLN A 41 0.69 2.56 -13.09
CA GLN A 41 -0.46 3.41 -12.77
C GLN A 41 -1.14 2.99 -11.48
N GLU A 42 -1.36 1.69 -11.31
CA GLU A 42 -1.92 1.10 -10.08
C GLU A 42 -0.98 1.36 -8.89
N ILE A 43 0.34 1.24 -9.10
CA ILE A 43 1.34 1.51 -8.04
C ILE A 43 1.30 2.97 -7.60
N ILE A 44 1.34 3.93 -8.53
CA ILE A 44 1.37 5.36 -8.16
C ILE A 44 0.04 5.86 -7.61
N SER A 45 -1.07 5.17 -7.90
CA SER A 45 -2.40 5.49 -7.39
C SER A 45 -2.79 4.68 -6.13
N ASP A 46 -1.95 3.75 -5.66
CA ASP A 46 -2.17 3.02 -4.41
C ASP A 46 -1.94 3.96 -3.20
N PRO A 47 -2.97 4.22 -2.37
CA PRO A 47 -2.84 5.07 -1.19
C PRO A 47 -1.79 4.60 -0.18
N SER A 48 -1.41 3.31 -0.20
CA SER A 48 -0.37 2.77 0.69
C SER A 48 1.00 3.41 0.47
N TYR A 49 1.23 4.10 -0.66
CA TYR A 49 2.45 4.87 -0.92
C TYR A 49 2.37 6.34 -0.49
N THR A 50 1.38 6.73 0.28
CA THR A 50 1.25 8.12 0.75
C THR A 50 2.55 8.62 1.41
N ASP A 51 3.05 9.77 0.94
CA ASP A 51 4.31 10.42 1.35
C ASP A 51 5.60 9.61 1.06
N GLN A 52 5.56 8.55 0.28
CA GLN A 52 6.75 7.78 -0.09
C GLN A 52 7.28 8.18 -1.47
N ALA A 53 8.61 8.23 -1.60
CA ALA A 53 9.28 8.33 -2.90
C ALA A 53 9.51 6.91 -3.44
N ILE A 54 8.86 6.58 -4.55
CA ILE A 54 8.89 5.23 -5.13
C ILE A 54 9.98 5.15 -6.19
N VAL A 55 10.92 4.24 -6.02
CA VAL A 55 11.90 3.88 -7.06
C VAL A 55 11.37 2.69 -7.86
N MET A 56 11.08 2.89 -9.14
CA MET A 56 10.70 1.79 -10.02
C MET A 56 11.96 1.06 -10.51
N SER A 57 12.05 -0.25 -10.22
CA SER A 57 13.19 -1.06 -10.69
C SER A 57 13.09 -1.40 -12.17
N TYR A 58 11.87 -1.47 -12.73
CA TYR A 58 11.65 -1.62 -14.16
C TYR A 58 12.07 -0.33 -14.89
N PRO A 59 12.88 -0.43 -15.95
CA PRO A 59 13.56 0.73 -16.50
C PRO A 59 12.65 1.70 -17.27
N LEU A 60 11.61 1.20 -17.95
CA LEU A 60 10.76 2.00 -18.82
C LEU A 60 9.38 2.22 -18.19
N ILE A 61 9.09 3.46 -17.83
CA ILE A 61 7.84 3.86 -17.19
C ILE A 61 7.13 4.92 -18.06
N GLY A 62 5.78 4.90 -18.10
CA GLY A 62 4.97 5.79 -18.93
C GLY A 62 4.59 5.22 -20.32
N ASN A 63 5.13 4.08 -20.71
CA ASN A 63 5.03 3.52 -22.06
C ASN A 63 3.61 3.18 -22.53
N TYR A 64 2.64 2.99 -21.65
CA TYR A 64 1.23 2.79 -22.02
C TYR A 64 0.31 3.97 -21.59
N GLY A 65 0.90 5.03 -21.04
CA GLY A 65 0.15 6.22 -20.61
C GLY A 65 -0.70 5.97 -19.35
N ILE A 66 -1.70 6.80 -19.18
CA ILE A 66 -2.66 6.74 -18.10
C ILE A 66 -4.05 6.46 -18.67
N THR A 67 -4.80 5.55 -18.03
CA THR A 67 -6.18 5.22 -18.40
C THR A 67 -7.11 5.54 -17.22
N ASP A 68 -8.36 5.89 -17.50
CA ASP A 68 -9.30 6.28 -16.42
C ASP A 68 -9.75 5.09 -15.56
N GLU A 69 -9.62 3.85 -16.05
CA GLU A 69 -10.14 2.65 -15.40
C GLU A 69 -9.15 2.00 -14.41
N ASP A 70 -7.84 2.22 -14.60
CA ASP A 70 -6.79 1.50 -13.87
C ASP A 70 -6.33 2.25 -12.59
N PHE A 71 -7.09 3.25 -12.15
CA PHE A 71 -6.82 3.93 -10.89
C PHE A 71 -7.28 3.12 -9.68
N GLU A 72 -6.41 3.04 -8.68
CA GLU A 72 -6.71 2.44 -7.38
C GLU A 72 -7.20 3.47 -6.34
N SER A 73 -7.03 4.76 -6.61
CA SER A 73 -7.63 5.86 -5.85
C SER A 73 -7.89 7.08 -6.74
N LYS A 74 -8.69 8.02 -6.23
CA LYS A 74 -9.05 9.23 -6.98
C LYS A 74 -7.90 10.25 -7.13
N MET A 75 -6.88 10.15 -6.30
CA MET A 75 -5.77 11.10 -6.23
C MET A 75 -4.46 10.34 -6.07
N LEU A 76 -3.37 10.87 -6.64
CA LEU A 76 -2.04 10.41 -6.30
C LEU A 76 -1.65 10.95 -4.91
N ASN A 77 -1.17 10.06 -4.05
CA ASN A 77 -0.74 10.42 -2.70
C ASN A 77 0.76 10.17 -2.46
N LEU A 78 1.47 9.60 -3.46
CA LEU A 78 2.90 9.38 -3.34
C LEU A 78 3.66 10.70 -3.20
N GLY A 79 4.81 10.66 -2.54
CA GLY A 79 5.65 11.84 -2.34
C GLY A 79 6.49 12.20 -3.55
N ALA A 80 6.97 11.19 -4.29
CA ALA A 80 7.71 11.35 -5.54
C ALA A 80 7.80 10.04 -6.33
N LEU A 81 8.11 10.13 -7.64
CA LEU A 81 8.40 8.98 -8.48
C LEU A 81 9.83 9.06 -9.04
N ILE A 82 10.60 7.98 -8.91
CA ILE A 82 11.99 7.90 -9.34
C ILE A 82 12.13 6.77 -10.35
N VAL A 83 12.57 7.08 -11.55
CA VAL A 83 12.61 6.12 -12.67
C VAL A 83 13.93 6.19 -13.44
N ARG A 84 14.25 5.13 -14.16
CA ARG A 84 15.38 5.12 -15.09
C ARG A 84 15.06 5.94 -16.35
N GLU A 85 13.91 5.66 -16.95
CA GLU A 85 13.44 6.30 -18.17
C GLU A 85 11.95 6.61 -18.02
N VAL A 86 11.54 7.80 -18.47
CA VAL A 86 10.15 8.18 -18.61
C VAL A 86 9.80 8.23 -20.11
N ASN A 87 8.65 7.67 -20.47
CA ASN A 87 8.15 7.71 -21.84
C ASN A 87 6.82 8.47 -21.90
N ASP A 88 6.84 9.65 -22.52
CA ASP A 88 5.66 10.48 -22.74
C ASP A 88 5.06 10.33 -24.16
N TYR A 89 5.40 9.22 -24.84
CA TYR A 89 4.80 8.80 -26.12
C TYR A 89 4.09 7.45 -25.96
N PRO A 90 2.94 7.42 -25.23
CA PRO A 90 2.27 6.16 -24.93
C PRO A 90 1.74 5.47 -26.18
N SER A 91 1.81 4.14 -26.20
CA SER A 91 1.35 3.30 -27.32
C SER A 91 0.03 2.56 -27.07
N ASN A 92 -0.63 2.78 -25.93
CA ASN A 92 -1.92 2.17 -25.62
C ASN A 92 -3.07 3.02 -26.21
N PHE A 93 -4.00 2.38 -26.91
CA PHE A 93 -5.16 3.06 -27.51
C PHE A 93 -6.15 3.65 -26.48
N ARG A 94 -6.11 3.20 -25.22
CA ARG A 94 -6.97 3.70 -24.13
C ARG A 94 -6.35 4.85 -23.36
N PHE A 95 -5.12 5.24 -23.64
CA PHE A 95 -4.49 6.31 -22.86
C PHE A 95 -5.24 7.65 -23.03
N THR A 96 -5.42 8.36 -21.94
CA THR A 96 -6.10 9.67 -21.89
C THR A 96 -5.11 10.82 -21.66
N ARG A 97 -3.96 10.53 -21.05
CA ARG A 97 -2.88 11.49 -20.77
C ARG A 97 -1.56 10.76 -20.54
N THR A 98 -0.46 11.50 -20.56
CA THR A 98 0.87 10.99 -20.24
C THR A 98 1.06 10.87 -18.74
N LEU A 99 2.09 10.14 -18.33
CA LEU A 99 2.47 10.05 -16.91
C LEU A 99 2.93 11.41 -16.37
N SER A 100 3.72 12.15 -17.16
CA SER A 100 4.23 13.48 -16.76
C SER A 100 3.09 14.47 -16.52
N GLU A 101 2.08 14.52 -17.40
CA GLU A 101 0.89 15.34 -17.24
C GLU A 101 0.11 15.00 -15.95
N LEU A 102 -0.12 13.71 -15.69
CA LEU A 102 -0.82 13.28 -14.46
C LEU A 102 -0.05 13.71 -13.21
N MET A 103 1.26 13.55 -13.19
CA MET A 103 2.08 13.90 -12.03
C MET A 103 2.14 15.42 -11.82
N GLU A 104 2.19 16.21 -12.88
CA GLU A 104 2.10 17.67 -12.81
C GLU A 104 0.74 18.13 -12.26
N GLU A 105 -0.36 17.62 -12.79
CA GLU A 105 -1.73 17.89 -12.31
C GLU A 105 -1.94 17.50 -10.84
N SER A 106 -1.26 16.44 -10.40
CA SER A 106 -1.35 15.92 -9.03
C SER A 106 -0.36 16.59 -8.06
N ASP A 107 0.42 17.56 -8.53
CA ASP A 107 1.49 18.22 -7.75
C ASP A 107 2.51 17.21 -7.17
N VAL A 108 2.90 16.18 -7.94
CA VAL A 108 3.87 15.15 -7.55
C VAL A 108 5.16 15.30 -8.36
N PRO A 109 6.32 15.48 -7.72
CA PRO A 109 7.60 15.56 -8.41
C PRO A 109 8.08 14.19 -8.88
N GLY A 110 8.75 14.16 -10.03
CA GLY A 110 9.42 12.99 -10.55
C GLY A 110 10.86 13.27 -10.95
N VAL A 111 11.70 12.23 -10.88
CA VAL A 111 13.09 12.29 -11.34
C VAL A 111 13.40 11.09 -12.20
N TYR A 112 13.90 11.34 -13.43
CA TYR A 112 14.36 10.29 -14.34
C TYR A 112 15.85 10.40 -14.65
N GLY A 113 16.40 9.42 -15.34
CA GLY A 113 17.83 9.33 -15.65
C GLY A 113 18.67 8.72 -14.51
N ILE A 114 18.03 8.30 -13.43
CA ILE A 114 18.67 7.71 -12.25
C ILE A 114 19.14 6.28 -12.52
N ASP A 115 20.29 5.89 -11.98
CA ASP A 115 20.68 4.48 -11.86
C ASP A 115 19.82 3.80 -10.77
N THR A 116 18.59 3.44 -11.15
CA THR A 116 17.62 2.83 -10.25
C THR A 116 18.11 1.49 -9.70
N ARG A 117 18.91 0.73 -10.46
CA ARG A 117 19.49 -0.53 -9.98
C ARG A 117 20.48 -0.32 -8.83
N LYS A 118 21.35 0.68 -8.94
CA LYS A 118 22.27 1.07 -7.86
C LYS A 118 21.49 1.57 -6.65
N LEU A 119 20.50 2.43 -6.87
CA LEU A 119 19.67 3.01 -5.81
C LEU A 119 18.88 1.93 -5.06
N VAL A 120 18.23 0.99 -5.76
CA VAL A 120 17.53 -0.16 -5.15
C VAL A 120 18.47 -1.00 -4.28
N ARG A 121 19.70 -1.26 -4.73
CA ARG A 121 20.71 -1.96 -3.91
C ARG A 121 21.06 -1.18 -2.66
N THR A 122 21.24 0.13 -2.77
CA THR A 122 21.50 0.99 -1.60
C THR A 122 20.38 0.90 -0.57
N ILE A 123 19.12 0.99 -1.00
CA ILE A 123 17.96 0.88 -0.10
C ILE A 123 17.87 -0.52 0.52
N ARG A 124 18.09 -1.58 -0.26
CA ARG A 124 18.10 -2.95 0.24
C ARG A 124 19.18 -3.17 1.31
N ASP A 125 20.38 -2.65 1.07
CA ASP A 125 21.54 -2.90 1.92
C ASP A 125 21.55 -2.00 3.17
N LYS A 126 21.02 -0.78 3.10
CA LYS A 126 21.00 0.20 4.21
C LYS A 126 19.63 0.34 4.90
N GLY A 127 18.56 -0.02 4.23
CA GLY A 127 17.17 0.15 4.67
C GLY A 127 16.48 1.34 3.99
N SER A 128 15.15 1.41 4.15
CA SER A 128 14.38 2.61 3.79
C SER A 128 14.81 3.77 4.68
N MET A 129 14.97 4.95 4.08
CA MET A 129 15.48 6.15 4.75
C MET A 129 14.86 7.41 4.16
N LYS A 130 15.11 8.56 4.74
CA LYS A 130 14.67 9.83 4.14
C LYS A 130 15.46 10.16 2.88
N VAL A 131 14.76 10.74 1.90
CA VAL A 131 15.35 11.32 0.69
C VAL A 131 14.80 12.72 0.47
N LEU A 132 15.67 13.60 0.05
CA LEU A 132 15.32 14.92 -0.47
C LEU A 132 15.41 14.89 -2.00
N ILE A 133 14.33 15.26 -2.67
CA ILE A 133 14.27 15.55 -4.10
C ILE A 133 14.41 17.06 -4.22
N THR A 134 15.46 17.56 -4.89
CA THR A 134 15.74 19.00 -4.93
C THR A 134 16.44 19.41 -6.23
N ASP A 135 16.59 20.72 -6.41
CA ASP A 135 17.35 21.31 -7.50
C ASP A 135 18.85 20.97 -7.39
N ILE A 136 19.52 20.87 -8.52
CA ILE A 136 20.94 20.51 -8.57
C ILE A 136 21.86 21.52 -7.86
N SER A 137 21.43 22.77 -7.71
CA SER A 137 22.20 23.84 -7.05
C SER A 137 22.29 23.68 -5.53
N VAL A 138 21.40 22.93 -4.89
CA VAL A 138 21.42 22.68 -3.43
C VAL A 138 22.62 21.80 -3.09
N SER A 139 23.46 22.21 -2.15
CA SER A 139 24.61 21.40 -1.71
C SER A 139 24.17 20.16 -0.91
N THR A 140 25.07 19.15 -0.82
CA THR A 140 24.77 17.94 -0.01
C THR A 140 24.60 18.29 1.45
N GLU A 141 25.41 19.21 1.96
CA GLU A 141 25.36 19.67 3.34
C GLU A 141 24.02 20.32 3.67
N GLU A 142 23.56 21.26 2.83
CA GLU A 142 22.22 21.89 2.97
C GLU A 142 21.09 20.85 2.89
N GLY A 143 21.20 19.89 1.97
CA GLY A 143 20.24 18.81 1.83
C GLY A 143 20.16 17.91 3.07
N LEU A 144 21.31 17.56 3.66
CA LEU A 144 21.37 16.78 4.90
C LEU A 144 20.81 17.55 6.10
N GLU A 145 21.03 18.87 6.17
CA GLU A 145 20.41 19.71 7.20
C GLU A 145 18.88 19.73 7.06
N LYS A 146 18.35 19.88 5.84
CA LYS A 146 16.89 19.80 5.58
C LYS A 146 16.33 18.43 5.97
N LEU A 147 17.00 17.34 5.61
CA LEU A 147 16.58 15.98 5.98
C LEU A 147 16.55 15.77 7.49
N LYS A 148 17.51 16.30 8.23
CA LYS A 148 17.54 16.24 9.71
C LYS A 148 16.42 17.07 10.33
N ALA A 149 16.15 18.26 9.79
CA ALA A 149 15.13 19.17 10.29
C ALA A 149 13.68 18.73 9.98
N THR A 150 13.50 17.87 8.98
CA THR A 150 12.16 17.45 8.55
C THR A 150 11.76 16.12 9.22
N GLU A 151 10.68 16.14 9.99
CA GLU A 151 10.03 14.94 10.49
C GLU A 151 9.03 14.42 9.45
N LEU A 152 9.03 13.10 9.23
CA LEU A 152 8.03 12.47 8.37
C LEU A 152 6.67 12.49 9.07
N ARG A 153 5.63 12.71 8.30
CA ARG A 153 4.26 12.77 8.81
C ARG A 153 3.81 11.39 9.29
N ARG A 154 2.86 11.39 10.24
CA ARG A 154 2.24 10.19 10.81
C ARG A 154 0.71 10.17 10.66
N ASP A 155 0.17 11.11 9.89
CA ASP A 155 -1.27 11.27 9.69
C ASP A 155 -1.76 10.74 8.32
N GLN A 156 -1.00 9.81 7.71
CA GLN A 156 -1.26 9.33 6.34
C GLN A 156 -2.67 8.74 6.21
N VAL A 157 -3.06 7.83 7.10
CA VAL A 157 -4.39 7.20 7.07
C VAL A 157 -5.50 8.26 7.16
N LYS A 158 -5.36 9.23 8.07
CA LYS A 158 -6.32 10.34 8.21
C LYS A 158 -6.50 11.14 6.93
N ARG A 159 -5.44 11.30 6.13
CA ARG A 159 -5.46 12.08 4.89
C ARG A 159 -6.01 11.32 3.70
N CYS A 160 -5.77 10.01 3.60
CA CYS A 160 -6.22 9.20 2.47
C CYS A 160 -7.57 8.51 2.70
N SER A 161 -8.00 8.34 3.95
CA SER A 161 -9.33 7.82 4.28
C SER A 161 -10.45 8.75 3.79
N CYS A 162 -11.58 8.18 3.41
CA CYS A 162 -12.76 8.94 3.02
C CYS A 162 -13.26 9.83 4.17
N ARG A 163 -13.72 11.03 3.85
CA ARG A 163 -14.24 11.97 4.85
C ARG A 163 -15.69 11.69 5.25
N LYS A 164 -16.43 10.98 4.40
CA LYS A 164 -17.83 10.62 4.59
C LYS A 164 -18.04 9.22 4.08
N ARG A 165 -18.94 8.46 4.73
CA ARG A 165 -19.34 7.15 4.21
C ARG A 165 -19.91 7.26 2.80
N TRP A 166 -19.60 6.26 2.00
CA TRP A 166 -20.14 6.11 0.66
C TRP A 166 -20.48 4.66 0.38
N TYR A 167 -21.18 4.39 -0.71
CA TYR A 167 -21.77 3.10 -0.99
C TYR A 167 -21.36 2.62 -2.38
N SER A 168 -20.94 1.36 -2.46
CA SER A 168 -20.82 0.63 -3.71
C SER A 168 -21.79 -0.52 -3.72
N ARG A 169 -22.66 -0.57 -4.73
CA ARG A 169 -23.73 -1.54 -4.81
C ARG A 169 -23.55 -2.45 -6.01
N THR A 170 -23.97 -3.71 -5.87
CA THR A 170 -24.03 -4.68 -6.96
C THR A 170 -25.46 -5.12 -7.21
N SER A 171 -25.78 -5.49 -8.46
CA SER A 171 -27.15 -5.79 -8.88
C SER A 171 -27.74 -7.04 -8.20
N ASN A 172 -26.93 -8.02 -7.86
CA ASN A 172 -27.35 -9.31 -7.27
C ASN A 172 -26.69 -9.50 -5.90
N HIS A 173 -26.83 -8.51 -5.01
CA HIS A 173 -26.22 -8.57 -3.69
C HIS A 173 -26.82 -9.70 -2.84
N LYS A 174 -25.94 -10.37 -2.10
CA LYS A 174 -26.29 -11.40 -1.12
C LYS A 174 -25.98 -10.91 0.31
N TYR A 175 -24.96 -10.09 0.45
CA TYR A 175 -24.43 -9.65 1.73
C TYR A 175 -24.20 -8.13 1.76
N ASN A 176 -24.23 -7.56 2.94
CA ASN A 176 -23.89 -6.17 3.22
C ASN A 176 -22.61 -6.12 4.05
N VAL A 177 -21.55 -5.57 3.51
CA VAL A 177 -20.24 -5.46 4.15
C VAL A 177 -19.95 -4.00 4.47
N VAL A 178 -19.50 -3.74 5.69
CA VAL A 178 -18.90 -2.45 6.03
C VAL A 178 -17.40 -2.55 5.85
N ALA A 179 -16.82 -1.66 5.05
CA ALA A 179 -15.39 -1.57 4.82
C ALA A 179 -14.81 -0.33 5.50
N ILE A 180 -13.89 -0.53 6.44
CA ILE A 180 -13.16 0.55 7.12
C ILE A 180 -12.05 1.02 6.19
N ASP A 181 -12.10 2.29 5.80
CA ASP A 181 -11.18 2.89 4.84
C ASP A 181 -9.95 3.48 5.53
N CYS A 182 -8.85 2.73 5.49
CA CYS A 182 -7.54 3.19 5.95
C CYS A 182 -6.65 3.70 4.80
N GLY A 183 -7.19 3.87 3.61
CA GLY A 183 -6.48 4.14 2.36
C GLY A 183 -6.72 3.01 1.36
N MET A 184 -7.99 2.71 1.11
CA MET A 184 -8.43 1.53 0.40
C MET A 184 -8.20 1.62 -1.10
N LYS A 185 -7.65 0.56 -1.69
CA LYS A 185 -7.61 0.37 -3.14
C LYS A 185 -9.01 0.07 -3.70
N MET A 186 -9.34 0.70 -4.82
CA MET A 186 -10.65 0.51 -5.47
C MET A 186 -10.88 -0.92 -5.92
N ASN A 187 -9.81 -1.67 -6.23
CA ASN A 187 -9.96 -3.07 -6.63
C ASN A 187 -10.50 -3.96 -5.51
N ILE A 188 -10.25 -3.63 -4.23
CA ILE A 188 -10.88 -4.31 -3.08
C ILE A 188 -12.42 -4.19 -3.16
N VAL A 189 -12.93 -2.99 -3.45
CA VAL A 189 -14.36 -2.77 -3.58
C VAL A 189 -14.93 -3.50 -4.79
N ARG A 190 -14.19 -3.51 -5.91
CA ARG A 190 -14.57 -4.25 -7.12
C ARG A 190 -14.67 -5.76 -6.85
N GLU A 191 -13.68 -6.33 -6.13
CA GLU A 191 -13.69 -7.75 -5.75
C GLU A 191 -14.86 -8.07 -4.80
N LEU A 192 -15.11 -7.28 -3.77
CA LEU A 192 -16.27 -7.48 -2.88
C LEU A 192 -17.60 -7.41 -3.65
N ASN A 193 -17.76 -6.45 -4.57
CA ASN A 193 -18.95 -6.35 -5.41
C ASN A 193 -19.09 -7.57 -6.35
N ALA A 194 -17.99 -8.05 -6.94
CA ALA A 194 -17.97 -9.24 -7.80
C ALA A 194 -18.43 -10.50 -7.06
N HIS A 195 -18.12 -10.59 -5.74
CA HIS A 195 -18.56 -11.67 -4.86
C HIS A 195 -19.95 -11.45 -4.24
N GLY A 196 -20.72 -10.47 -4.74
CA GLY A 196 -22.11 -10.24 -4.34
C GLY A 196 -22.28 -9.43 -3.06
N CYS A 197 -21.29 -8.66 -2.64
CA CYS A 197 -21.41 -7.75 -1.49
C CYS A 197 -21.84 -6.36 -1.92
N ASN A 198 -22.87 -5.79 -1.29
CA ASN A 198 -22.99 -4.35 -1.18
C ASN A 198 -21.97 -3.85 -0.18
N VAL A 199 -21.21 -2.84 -0.52
CA VAL A 199 -20.15 -2.31 0.34
C VAL A 199 -20.52 -0.91 0.84
N THR A 200 -20.56 -0.74 2.15
CA THR A 200 -20.62 0.57 2.79
C THR A 200 -19.22 0.91 3.28
N VAL A 201 -18.58 1.85 2.61
CA VAL A 201 -17.25 2.32 2.98
C VAL A 201 -17.37 3.43 4.01
N VAL A 202 -16.67 3.28 5.13
CA VAL A 202 -16.71 4.22 6.26
C VAL A 202 -15.32 4.79 6.55
N PRO A 203 -15.22 6.01 7.07
CA PRO A 203 -13.95 6.58 7.53
C PRO A 203 -13.24 5.69 8.56
N TYR A 204 -11.90 5.75 8.59
CA TYR A 204 -11.07 4.97 9.50
C TYR A 204 -11.46 5.12 10.99
N ASN A 205 -11.93 6.30 11.39
CA ASN A 205 -12.29 6.64 12.76
C ASN A 205 -13.77 6.41 13.11
N THR A 206 -14.48 5.60 12.32
CA THR A 206 -15.87 5.24 12.59
C THR A 206 -15.94 4.30 13.80
N GLU A 207 -16.79 4.63 14.77
CA GLU A 207 -16.94 3.84 16.00
C GLU A 207 -17.62 2.48 15.75
N ALA A 208 -17.28 1.49 16.56
CA ALA A 208 -17.88 0.15 16.47
C ALA A 208 -19.40 0.16 16.65
N SER A 209 -19.93 1.04 17.49
CA SER A 209 -21.38 1.25 17.69
C SER A 209 -22.09 1.66 16.41
N GLU A 210 -21.50 2.56 15.62
CA GLU A 210 -22.04 3.00 14.34
C GLU A 210 -22.00 1.87 13.30
N ILE A 211 -20.91 1.09 13.26
CA ILE A 211 -20.77 -0.06 12.36
C ILE A 211 -21.84 -1.11 12.71
N ILE A 212 -22.00 -1.47 13.98
CA ILE A 212 -23.01 -2.42 14.43
C ILE A 212 -24.43 -1.94 14.08
N ALA A 213 -24.71 -0.64 14.23
CA ALA A 213 -26.01 -0.06 13.91
C ALA A 213 -26.36 -0.15 12.39
N MET A 214 -25.37 -0.33 11.52
CA MET A 214 -25.59 -0.60 10.09
C MET A 214 -25.99 -2.04 9.81
N ASN A 215 -25.95 -2.93 10.82
CA ASN A 215 -26.29 -4.34 10.74
C ASN A 215 -25.61 -5.07 9.55
N PRO A 216 -24.27 -5.01 9.43
CA PRO A 216 -23.56 -5.71 8.36
C PRO A 216 -23.46 -7.20 8.62
N ASP A 217 -23.33 -7.99 7.56
CA ASP A 217 -23.01 -9.41 7.63
C ASP A 217 -21.53 -9.66 8.00
N GLY A 218 -20.65 -8.70 7.70
CA GLY A 218 -19.23 -8.73 8.09
C GLY A 218 -18.54 -7.39 7.88
N VAL A 219 -17.31 -7.29 8.37
CA VAL A 219 -16.49 -6.08 8.27
C VAL A 219 -15.18 -6.39 7.56
N PHE A 220 -14.84 -5.53 6.63
CA PHE A 220 -13.58 -5.53 5.91
C PHE A 220 -12.68 -4.40 6.42
N VAL A 221 -11.39 -4.69 6.62
CA VAL A 221 -10.39 -3.69 7.03
C VAL A 221 -9.38 -3.52 5.91
N SER A 222 -9.33 -2.32 5.33
CA SER A 222 -8.57 -2.10 4.11
C SER A 222 -7.06 -2.05 4.34
N ASN A 223 -6.31 -2.11 3.24
CA ASN A 223 -4.93 -1.67 3.15
C ASN A 223 -4.81 -0.17 3.49
N GLY A 224 -3.59 0.31 3.65
CA GLY A 224 -3.31 1.72 3.89
C GLY A 224 -1.84 1.99 4.17
N PRO A 225 -1.45 3.27 4.26
CA PRO A 225 -0.10 3.72 4.50
C PRO A 225 0.26 3.82 6.00
N GLY A 226 1.55 3.93 6.26
CA GLY A 226 2.07 4.36 7.55
C GLY A 226 2.32 3.23 8.55
N ASP A 227 2.50 3.64 9.80
CA ASP A 227 2.67 2.75 10.94
C ASP A 227 1.29 2.34 11.48
N PRO A 228 1.00 1.03 11.66
CA PRO A 228 -0.28 0.61 12.21
C PRO A 228 -0.53 1.12 13.64
N GLU A 229 0.51 1.45 14.41
CA GLU A 229 0.37 2.03 15.75
C GLU A 229 -0.08 3.50 15.73
N ASP A 230 0.01 4.19 14.58
CA ASP A 230 -0.47 5.56 14.41
C ASP A 230 -2.00 5.65 14.20
N VAL A 231 -2.72 4.52 14.24
CA VAL A 231 -4.18 4.43 13.98
C VAL A 231 -4.93 3.75 15.13
N PRO A 232 -4.80 4.24 16.38
CA PRO A 232 -5.42 3.63 17.55
C PRO A 232 -6.95 3.53 17.48
N GLU A 233 -7.60 4.45 16.75
CA GLU A 233 -9.06 4.46 16.59
C GLU A 233 -9.57 3.18 15.93
N VAL A 234 -8.88 2.71 14.89
CA VAL A 234 -9.24 1.46 14.21
C VAL A 234 -9.00 0.26 15.12
N ILE A 235 -7.87 0.24 15.85
CA ILE A 235 -7.54 -0.84 16.79
C ILE A 235 -8.64 -0.99 17.85
N GLU A 236 -9.10 0.11 18.45
CA GLU A 236 -10.18 0.10 19.46
C GLU A 236 -11.52 -0.35 18.84
N THR A 237 -11.85 0.12 17.64
CA THR A 237 -13.02 -0.35 16.91
C THR A 237 -12.99 -1.85 16.65
N LEU A 238 -11.85 -2.40 16.22
CA LEU A 238 -11.69 -3.83 15.95
C LEU A 238 -11.76 -4.68 17.23
N LYS A 239 -11.23 -4.20 18.36
CA LYS A 239 -11.40 -4.86 19.69
C LYS A 239 -12.87 -5.06 20.04
N ALA A 240 -13.73 -4.09 19.73
CA ALA A 240 -15.15 -4.15 20.02
C ALA A 240 -15.95 -4.98 19.00
N LEU A 241 -15.42 -5.25 17.80
CA LEU A 241 -16.09 -5.97 16.71
C LEU A 241 -15.70 -7.45 16.61
N LYS A 242 -14.46 -7.83 16.96
CA LYS A 242 -13.85 -9.14 16.65
C LYS A 242 -14.66 -10.36 17.16
N ASP A 243 -15.38 -10.20 18.26
CA ASP A 243 -16.20 -11.28 18.85
C ASP A 243 -17.67 -11.26 18.35
N LYS A 244 -18.03 -10.28 17.53
CA LYS A 244 -19.42 -10.04 17.10
C LYS A 244 -19.65 -10.31 15.63
N LEU A 245 -18.68 -9.95 14.78
CA LEU A 245 -18.80 -9.98 13.32
C LEU A 245 -17.61 -10.69 12.68
N PRO A 246 -17.81 -11.37 11.56
CA PRO A 246 -16.69 -11.82 10.72
C PRO A 246 -15.82 -10.63 10.27
N LEU A 247 -14.49 -10.79 10.36
CA LEU A 247 -13.54 -9.76 9.95
C LEU A 247 -12.58 -10.32 8.91
N PHE A 248 -12.32 -9.55 7.85
CA PHE A 248 -11.25 -9.79 6.91
C PHE A 248 -10.39 -8.53 6.77
N GLY A 249 -9.07 -8.65 6.93
CA GLY A 249 -8.11 -7.56 6.82
C GLY A 249 -7.02 -7.80 5.79
N ILE A 250 -6.68 -6.76 5.01
CA ILE A 250 -5.61 -6.79 4.00
C ILE A 250 -4.54 -5.77 4.37
N CYS A 251 -3.27 -6.18 4.34
CA CYS A 251 -2.07 -5.37 4.50
C CYS A 251 -2.10 -4.58 5.83
N LEU A 252 -2.34 -3.27 5.83
CA LEU A 252 -2.52 -2.51 7.07
C LEU A 252 -3.66 -3.09 7.94
N GLY A 253 -4.76 -3.53 7.31
CA GLY A 253 -5.87 -4.19 8.02
C GLY A 253 -5.47 -5.48 8.72
N HIS A 254 -4.54 -6.25 8.17
CA HIS A 254 -3.95 -7.42 8.81
C HIS A 254 -3.18 -7.03 10.09
N GLN A 255 -2.35 -5.99 10.01
CA GLN A 255 -1.58 -5.49 11.14
C GLN A 255 -2.48 -4.93 12.23
N LEU A 256 -3.52 -4.16 11.87
CA LEU A 256 -4.51 -3.61 12.80
C LEU A 256 -5.33 -4.71 13.50
N ILE A 257 -5.70 -5.77 12.78
CA ILE A 257 -6.33 -6.97 13.40
C ILE A 257 -5.36 -7.59 14.41
N ALA A 258 -4.10 -7.82 14.05
CA ALA A 258 -3.11 -8.36 14.98
C ALA A 258 -2.99 -7.51 16.27
N LEU A 259 -2.85 -6.19 16.14
CA LEU A 259 -2.78 -5.24 17.25
C LEU A 259 -4.06 -5.27 18.12
N SER A 260 -5.23 -5.43 17.50
CA SER A 260 -6.51 -5.50 18.25
C SER A 260 -6.63 -6.75 19.12
N TYR A 261 -5.87 -7.80 18.83
CA TYR A 261 -5.73 -9.00 19.65
C TYR A 261 -4.58 -8.93 20.66
N GLY A 262 -3.81 -7.83 20.68
CA GLY A 262 -2.69 -7.62 21.60
C GLY A 262 -1.34 -8.11 21.08
N ALA A 263 -1.24 -8.50 19.82
CA ALA A 263 0.03 -8.77 19.17
C ALA A 263 0.80 -7.47 18.92
N LYS A 264 2.03 -7.58 18.41
CA LYS A 264 2.92 -6.45 18.10
C LYS A 264 3.30 -6.46 16.63
N THR A 265 3.69 -5.30 16.14
CA THR A 265 4.27 -5.13 14.81
C THR A 265 5.68 -4.57 14.91
N TYR A 266 6.46 -4.73 13.85
CA TYR A 266 7.80 -4.16 13.76
C TYR A 266 8.08 -3.69 12.34
N LYS A 267 8.95 -2.69 12.19
CA LYS A 267 9.35 -2.16 10.90
C LYS A 267 10.40 -3.05 10.25
N LEU A 268 10.15 -3.48 9.02
CA LEU A 268 11.11 -4.19 8.18
C LEU A 268 12.22 -3.23 7.70
N LYS A 269 13.39 -3.75 7.42
CA LYS A 269 14.55 -2.95 6.98
C LYS A 269 14.25 -2.13 5.73
N PHE A 270 13.61 -2.73 4.71
CA PHE A 270 13.24 -2.08 3.45
C PHE A 270 11.82 -2.43 2.98
N GLY A 271 11.10 -3.26 3.74
CA GLY A 271 9.75 -3.72 3.42
C GLY A 271 9.69 -4.71 2.25
N HIS A 272 8.48 -5.20 1.98
CA HIS A 272 8.21 -6.06 0.83
C HIS A 272 7.40 -5.28 -0.21
N ARG A 273 7.91 -5.20 -1.45
CA ARG A 273 7.22 -4.52 -2.56
C ARG A 273 7.53 -5.19 -3.89
N GLY A 274 6.46 -5.55 -4.60
CA GLY A 274 6.53 -6.21 -5.89
C GLY A 274 5.52 -7.34 -6.03
N GLY A 275 5.39 -7.91 -7.22
CA GLY A 275 4.41 -8.94 -7.56
C GLY A 275 4.98 -10.36 -7.64
N ASN A 276 6.07 -10.67 -6.93
CA ASN A 276 6.79 -11.93 -7.08
C ASN A 276 7.23 -12.58 -5.74
N HIS A 277 6.51 -12.30 -4.67
CA HIS A 277 6.81 -12.86 -3.35
C HIS A 277 6.08 -14.20 -3.14
N PRO A 278 6.83 -15.30 -2.93
CA PRO A 278 6.22 -16.60 -2.64
C PRO A 278 5.75 -16.67 -1.19
N VAL A 279 4.48 -16.96 -1.00
CA VAL A 279 3.84 -17.14 0.31
C VAL A 279 3.27 -18.54 0.40
N LYS A 280 3.48 -19.20 1.53
CA LYS A 280 2.96 -20.55 1.81
C LYS A 280 1.75 -20.47 2.72
N ASP A 281 0.64 -21.04 2.28
CA ASP A 281 -0.49 -21.39 3.13
C ASP A 281 -0.13 -22.61 3.99
N LEU A 282 -0.14 -22.45 5.31
CA LEU A 282 0.26 -23.50 6.24
C LEU A 282 -0.78 -24.60 6.39
N ALA A 283 -2.05 -24.32 6.11
CA ALA A 283 -3.13 -25.30 6.22
C ALA A 283 -3.12 -26.28 5.03
N THR A 284 -2.91 -25.77 3.82
CA THR A 284 -2.95 -26.56 2.58
C THR A 284 -1.56 -26.97 2.09
N GLY A 285 -0.51 -26.27 2.51
CA GLY A 285 0.86 -26.40 2.00
C GLY A 285 1.06 -25.77 0.63
N LYS A 286 0.05 -25.15 0.04
CA LYS A 286 0.11 -24.48 -1.27
C LYS A 286 1.04 -23.28 -1.21
N ILE A 287 1.80 -23.05 -2.27
CA ILE A 287 2.62 -21.85 -2.46
C ILE A 287 1.94 -20.98 -3.50
N GLU A 288 1.78 -19.71 -3.18
CA GLU A 288 1.19 -18.68 -4.03
C GLU A 288 2.20 -17.58 -4.30
N ILE A 289 2.17 -17.02 -5.49
CA ILE A 289 2.93 -15.82 -5.80
C ILE A 289 2.04 -14.62 -5.51
N THR A 290 2.53 -13.69 -4.69
CA THR A 290 1.72 -12.61 -4.15
C THR A 290 2.25 -11.23 -4.51
N SER A 291 1.34 -10.25 -4.51
CA SER A 291 1.66 -8.83 -4.58
C SER A 291 1.84 -8.28 -3.18
N GLN A 292 2.94 -7.58 -2.96
CA GLN A 292 3.33 -7.02 -1.66
C GLN A 292 3.56 -5.52 -1.74
N ASN A 293 3.12 -4.79 -0.71
CA ASN A 293 3.45 -3.38 -0.51
C ASN A 293 3.30 -3.00 0.97
N HIS A 294 4.27 -3.35 1.80
CA HIS A 294 4.24 -3.01 3.22
C HIS A 294 5.64 -2.79 3.80
N SER A 295 5.72 -1.93 4.82
CA SER A 295 6.95 -1.63 5.58
C SER A 295 6.98 -2.30 6.95
N TYR A 296 5.84 -2.78 7.44
CA TYR A 296 5.71 -3.41 8.76
C TYR A 296 5.25 -4.84 8.63
N ALA A 297 5.59 -5.67 9.60
CA ALA A 297 5.15 -7.06 9.72
C ALA A 297 4.72 -7.36 11.16
N VAL A 298 3.89 -8.39 11.33
CA VAL A 298 3.47 -8.86 12.65
C VAL A 298 4.59 -9.69 13.28
N ASP A 299 4.90 -9.44 14.54
CA ASP A 299 5.84 -10.22 15.34
C ASP A 299 5.19 -11.55 15.76
N GLU A 300 5.67 -12.66 15.18
CA GLU A 300 5.15 -14.01 15.44
C GLU A 300 5.20 -14.38 16.91
N GLU A 301 6.28 -14.03 17.63
CA GLU A 301 6.42 -14.34 19.05
C GLU A 301 5.34 -13.65 19.91
N SER A 302 4.87 -12.48 19.47
CA SER A 302 3.82 -11.73 20.17
C SER A 302 2.42 -12.33 20.01
N LEU A 303 2.22 -13.30 19.12
CA LEU A 303 0.93 -13.96 18.93
C LEU A 303 0.58 -14.95 20.04
N LYS A 304 1.54 -15.36 20.87
CA LYS A 304 1.34 -16.30 21.97
C LYS A 304 0.30 -15.77 22.94
N GLY A 305 -0.79 -16.52 23.13
CA GLY A 305 -1.89 -16.18 24.06
C GLY A 305 -2.92 -15.19 23.50
N THR A 306 -2.80 -14.75 22.25
CA THR A 306 -3.77 -13.82 21.63
C THR A 306 -5.03 -14.51 21.09
N GLY A 307 -4.97 -15.82 20.83
CA GLY A 307 -6.03 -16.56 20.13
C GLY A 307 -5.93 -16.50 18.59
N LEU A 308 -4.90 -15.81 18.04
CA LEU A 308 -4.59 -15.84 16.63
C LEU A 308 -3.53 -16.89 16.30
N LYS A 309 -3.67 -17.52 15.14
CA LYS A 309 -2.70 -18.48 14.59
C LYS A 309 -2.16 -17.97 13.27
N VAL A 310 -0.88 -18.19 13.02
CA VAL A 310 -0.27 -17.92 11.71
C VAL A 310 -0.88 -18.85 10.68
N SER A 311 -1.40 -18.29 9.60
CA SER A 311 -1.99 -19.05 8.48
C SER A 311 -1.12 -19.05 7.24
N HIS A 312 -0.32 -18.00 7.02
CA HIS A 312 0.55 -17.85 5.86
C HIS A 312 1.92 -17.32 6.28
N ILE A 313 2.98 -17.76 5.60
CA ILE A 313 4.37 -17.29 5.82
C ILE A 313 5.03 -16.95 4.50
N ASN A 314 5.89 -15.93 4.50
CA ASN A 314 6.78 -15.60 3.39
C ASN A 314 7.92 -16.62 3.30
N LEU A 315 8.17 -17.16 2.11
CA LEU A 315 9.23 -18.14 1.92
C LEU A 315 10.63 -17.53 1.75
N LEU A 316 10.73 -16.22 1.59
CA LEU A 316 12.01 -15.53 1.43
C LEU A 316 12.69 -15.24 2.77
N ASP A 317 11.90 -14.88 3.80
CA ASP A 317 12.44 -14.44 5.09
C ASP A 317 11.67 -14.96 6.31
N GLY A 318 10.59 -15.72 6.11
CA GLY A 318 9.79 -16.32 7.18
C GLY A 318 8.83 -15.35 7.89
N THR A 319 8.63 -14.13 7.39
CA THR A 319 7.69 -13.19 7.98
C THR A 319 6.25 -13.70 7.96
N VAL A 320 5.45 -13.29 8.96
CA VAL A 320 4.02 -13.61 9.04
C VAL A 320 3.27 -12.91 7.91
N GLU A 321 2.59 -13.69 7.08
CA GLU A 321 1.85 -13.21 5.92
C GLU A 321 0.33 -13.43 6.03
N GLY A 322 -0.13 -14.06 7.08
CA GLY A 322 -1.55 -14.24 7.34
C GLY A 322 -1.84 -14.76 8.73
N LEU A 323 -3.00 -14.39 9.25
CA LEU A 323 -3.51 -14.78 10.56
C LEU A 323 -4.94 -15.29 10.46
N SER A 324 -5.33 -16.15 11.40
CA SER A 324 -6.70 -16.62 11.56
C SER A 324 -7.02 -16.83 13.04
N SER A 325 -8.25 -16.45 13.48
CA SER A 325 -8.79 -16.86 14.76
C SER A 325 -9.07 -18.38 14.77
N GLU A 326 -9.27 -18.96 15.96
CA GLU A 326 -9.52 -20.40 16.08
C GLU A 326 -10.79 -20.88 15.38
N ASP A 327 -11.85 -20.06 15.41
CA ASP A 327 -13.12 -20.32 14.75
C ASP A 327 -13.11 -19.93 13.22
N GLY A 328 -12.03 -19.31 12.74
CA GLY A 328 -11.86 -18.87 11.37
C GLY A 328 -12.68 -17.66 10.94
N ARG A 329 -13.52 -17.09 11.84
CA ARG A 329 -14.37 -15.93 11.53
C ARG A 329 -13.57 -14.64 11.34
N VAL A 330 -12.43 -14.53 11.99
CA VAL A 330 -11.48 -13.44 11.81
C VAL A 330 -10.25 -13.98 11.12
N PHE A 331 -9.92 -13.44 9.96
CA PHE A 331 -8.67 -13.77 9.28
C PHE A 331 -8.13 -12.57 8.51
N SER A 332 -6.86 -12.61 8.18
CA SER A 332 -6.22 -11.51 7.49
C SER A 332 -4.98 -11.97 6.75
N VAL A 333 -4.59 -11.21 5.72
CA VAL A 333 -3.35 -11.43 4.95
C VAL A 333 -2.56 -10.14 4.81
N GLN A 334 -1.24 -10.26 4.83
CA GLN A 334 -0.33 -9.12 4.72
C GLN A 334 -0.19 -8.65 3.27
N TYR A 335 -0.31 -9.57 2.33
CA TYR A 335 -0.23 -9.31 0.88
C TYR A 335 -1.58 -8.87 0.30
N HIS A 336 -1.60 -8.56 -1.00
CA HIS A 336 -2.73 -8.00 -1.73
C HIS A 336 -3.41 -9.04 -2.62
N PRO A 337 -4.43 -9.79 -2.13
CA PRO A 337 -5.14 -10.79 -2.92
C PRO A 337 -6.02 -10.18 -4.02
N GLU A 338 -6.35 -8.90 -3.90
CA GLU A 338 -7.06 -8.13 -4.93
C GLU A 338 -6.17 -7.81 -6.13
N SER A 339 -4.83 -8.02 -6.04
CA SER A 339 -3.87 -7.67 -7.08
C SER A 339 -3.84 -6.16 -7.41
N ALA A 340 -3.85 -5.79 -8.68
CA ALA A 340 -3.83 -4.40 -9.17
C ALA A 340 -2.65 -3.57 -8.62
N PRO A 341 -1.39 -3.83 -9.08
CA PRO A 341 -1.01 -4.91 -10.00
C PRO A 341 -0.61 -6.19 -9.28
N GLY A 342 -0.59 -7.30 -10.00
CA GLY A 342 0.01 -8.53 -9.51
C GLY A 342 -0.73 -9.82 -9.90
N PRO A 343 -0.23 -10.97 -9.40
CA PRO A 343 -0.83 -12.28 -9.63
C PRO A 343 -2.20 -12.43 -8.95
N GLN A 344 -3.03 -13.33 -9.46
CA GLN A 344 -4.41 -13.54 -9.00
C GLN A 344 -4.57 -14.87 -8.22
N ASP A 345 -3.49 -15.47 -7.77
CA ASP A 345 -3.47 -16.78 -7.12
C ASP A 345 -4.30 -16.83 -5.83
N SER A 346 -4.44 -15.68 -5.15
CA SER A 346 -5.02 -15.56 -3.81
C SER A 346 -6.46 -15.03 -3.79
N LYS A 347 -7.11 -14.88 -4.96
CA LYS A 347 -8.50 -14.37 -5.01
C LYS A 347 -9.52 -15.21 -4.24
N TYR A 348 -9.26 -16.51 -4.03
CA TYR A 348 -10.10 -17.39 -3.22
C TYR A 348 -10.29 -16.91 -1.77
N LEU A 349 -9.45 -16.01 -1.28
CA LEU A 349 -9.61 -15.42 0.05
C LEU A 349 -10.88 -14.57 0.16
N PHE A 350 -11.34 -13.97 -0.94
CA PHE A 350 -12.65 -13.32 -0.98
C PHE A 350 -13.77 -14.33 -0.86
N ASP A 351 -13.71 -15.49 -1.53
CA ASP A 351 -14.67 -16.59 -1.37
C ASP A 351 -14.69 -17.09 0.08
N ARG A 352 -13.51 -17.21 0.73
CA ARG A 352 -13.41 -17.56 2.14
C ARG A 352 -14.12 -16.53 3.02
N PHE A 353 -13.95 -15.24 2.77
CA PHE A 353 -14.65 -14.20 3.52
C PHE A 353 -16.16 -14.33 3.35
N ILE A 354 -16.65 -14.50 2.11
CA ILE A 354 -18.06 -14.69 1.82
C ILE A 354 -18.64 -15.90 2.56
N SER A 355 -17.90 -17.01 2.64
CA SER A 355 -18.35 -18.20 3.38
C SER A 355 -18.54 -17.98 4.89
N ASN A 356 -17.87 -16.96 5.44
CA ASN A 356 -18.01 -16.58 6.85
C ASN A 356 -19.19 -15.63 7.12
N LEU A 357 -19.80 -15.07 6.06
CA LEU A 357 -20.93 -14.12 6.18
C LEU A 357 -22.29 -14.81 6.29
N SER A 358 -22.34 -16.13 6.07
CA SER A 358 -23.57 -16.95 6.04
C SER A 358 -23.92 -17.56 7.40
#